data_e9d6d02d054489a4ead16c24a7671bd2
#
_entry.id   e9d6d02d054489a4ead16c24a7671bd2
#
_cell.length_a   1.000
_cell.length_b   1.000
_cell.length_c   1.000
_cell.angle_alpha   90.00
_cell.angle_beta   90.00
_cell.angle_gamma   90.00
#
_symmetry.space_group_name_H-M   'P 1'
#
loop_
_entity.id
_entity.type
_entity.pdbx_description
1 polymer ?
#
loop_
_entity_poly.entity_id
_entity_poly.type
_entity_poly.pdbx_seq_one_letter_code
_entity_poly.pdbx_strand_id
1 'polypeptide(L)'
;MSLATGIDTPIPFALSHDGGTTWTATRLTGIAGQATSLAPLPDGRVLLAYNQRAQPDPGVWLAVAAPTDEDFRVERLGPAWVAERATHTADGDAGHDAWTDFAFGEPSVTVLRDGDVLVTLWCDQPSGRGIRFVRLAGASVHGRAVSPGVRL
;
A
#
# COMPACT_ATOMS: atom_id res chain seq x y z
N MET A 1 -6.84 9.46 7.61
CA MET A 1 -7.48 9.81 6.32
C MET A 1 -6.40 10.37 5.42
N SER A 2 -6.10 9.73 4.30
CA SER A 2 -5.14 10.22 3.31
C SER A 2 -5.92 10.94 2.22
N LEU A 3 -5.66 12.24 2.03
CA LEU A 3 -6.17 13.02 0.91
C LEU A 3 -5.12 12.95 -0.20
N ALA A 4 -5.31 12.07 -1.17
CA ALA A 4 -4.47 12.07 -2.37
C ALA A 4 -4.88 13.25 -3.26
N THR A 5 -3.94 14.15 -3.52
CA THR A 5 -4.15 15.33 -4.38
C THR A 5 -3.56 15.16 -5.77
N GLY A 6 -3.02 13.99 -6.08
CA GLY A 6 -2.42 13.65 -7.38
C GLY A 6 -2.07 12.16 -7.46
N ILE A 7 -1.61 11.72 -8.62
CA ILE A 7 -1.18 10.34 -8.83
C ILE A 7 0.15 10.13 -8.10
N ASP A 8 0.22 9.09 -7.24
CA ASP A 8 1.40 8.70 -6.47
C ASP A 8 2.04 9.87 -5.69
N THR A 9 1.22 10.59 -4.92
CA THR A 9 1.71 11.63 -4.01
C THR A 9 2.35 11.04 -2.75
N PRO A 10 3.26 11.75 -2.06
CA PRO A 10 3.81 11.31 -0.79
C PRO A 10 2.70 11.02 0.24
N ILE A 11 2.71 9.81 0.80
CA ILE A 11 1.69 9.35 1.77
C ILE A 11 1.99 9.98 3.12
N PRO A 12 1.05 10.75 3.72
CA PRO A 12 1.20 11.30 5.05
C PRO A 12 0.80 10.28 6.14
N PHE A 13 1.36 10.43 7.34
CA PHE A 13 0.94 9.70 8.53
C PHE A 13 0.90 10.61 9.76
N ALA A 14 0.16 10.20 10.76
CA ALA A 14 0.15 10.71 12.12
C ALA A 14 -0.13 9.56 13.08
N LEU A 15 0.34 9.67 14.32
CA LEU A 15 0.12 8.69 15.38
C LEU A 15 -0.79 9.26 16.47
N SER A 16 -1.53 8.37 17.11
CA SER A 16 -2.29 8.66 18.32
C SER A 16 -1.85 7.68 19.40
N HIS A 17 -1.62 8.19 20.60
CA HIS A 17 -1.24 7.40 21.78
C HIS A 17 -2.38 7.28 22.80
N ASP A 18 -3.55 7.85 22.50
CA ASP A 18 -4.71 7.95 23.39
C ASP A 18 -6.02 7.47 22.74
N GLY A 19 -5.92 6.51 21.83
CA GLY A 19 -7.07 5.90 21.16
C GLY A 19 -7.76 6.82 20.14
N GLY A 20 -7.03 7.76 19.55
CA GLY A 20 -7.54 8.65 18.51
C GLY A 20 -8.07 9.99 19.03
N THR A 21 -7.91 10.30 20.30
CA THR A 21 -8.34 11.58 20.90
C THR A 21 -7.44 12.73 20.45
N THR A 22 -6.13 12.51 20.46
CA THR A 22 -5.13 13.44 19.92
C THR A 22 -4.20 12.76 18.94
N TRP A 23 -3.56 13.57 18.09
CA TRP A 23 -2.69 13.07 17.02
C TRP A 23 -1.39 13.88 16.98
N THR A 24 -0.29 13.22 16.64
CA THR A 24 0.98 13.89 16.38
C THR A 24 0.86 14.80 15.15
N ALA A 25 1.84 15.69 14.98
CA ALA A 25 1.95 16.45 13.75
C ALA A 25 2.09 15.51 12.55
N THR A 26 1.40 15.84 11.45
CA THR A 26 1.48 15.05 10.20
C THR A 26 2.88 15.08 9.63
N ARG A 27 3.38 13.90 9.27
CA ARG A 27 4.68 13.67 8.62
C ARG A 27 4.51 12.84 7.36
N LEU A 28 5.55 12.70 6.57
CA LEU A 28 5.55 11.89 5.35
C LEU A 28 6.23 10.54 5.61
N THR A 29 5.66 9.47 5.02
CA THR A 29 6.20 8.12 5.12
C THR A 29 7.46 7.90 4.27
N GLY A 30 7.77 8.81 3.36
CA GLY A 30 8.78 8.60 2.33
C GLY A 30 8.30 7.72 1.15
N ILE A 31 7.08 7.23 1.20
CA ILE A 31 6.46 6.42 0.14
C ILE A 31 5.54 7.32 -0.67
N ALA A 32 5.60 7.20 -2.01
CA ALA A 32 4.64 7.82 -2.92
C ALA A 32 3.61 6.80 -3.39
N GLY A 33 2.33 7.14 -3.29
CA GLY A 33 1.23 6.24 -3.65
C GLY A 33 -0.14 6.78 -3.28
N GLN A 34 -1.16 5.95 -3.43
CA GLN A 34 -2.56 6.33 -3.21
C GLN A 34 -3.33 5.19 -2.53
N ALA A 35 -4.55 5.53 -2.05
CA ALA A 35 -5.52 4.57 -1.51
C ALA A 35 -4.87 3.57 -0.54
N THR A 36 -4.62 4.02 0.67
CA THR A 36 -3.88 3.25 1.68
C THR A 36 -4.77 2.41 2.57
N SER A 37 -4.28 1.25 2.97
CA SER A 37 -4.85 0.41 4.03
C SER A 37 -3.75 -0.01 5.00
N LEU A 38 -4.04 -0.03 6.30
CA LEU A 38 -3.11 -0.38 7.36
C LEU A 38 -3.60 -1.60 8.14
N ALA A 39 -2.69 -2.51 8.46
CA ALA A 39 -2.92 -3.58 9.42
C ALA A 39 -1.80 -3.59 10.47
N PRO A 40 -2.13 -3.73 11.77
CA PRO A 40 -1.12 -3.89 12.82
C PRO A 40 -0.46 -5.27 12.71
N LEU A 41 0.83 -5.32 13.00
CA LEU A 41 1.58 -6.57 13.17
C LEU A 41 1.76 -6.88 14.66
N PRO A 42 1.88 -8.17 15.04
CA PRO A 42 1.96 -8.59 16.45
C PRO A 42 3.17 -8.02 17.21
N ASP A 43 4.20 -7.60 16.51
CA ASP A 43 5.43 -7.05 17.06
C ASP A 43 5.46 -5.52 17.16
N GLY A 44 4.31 -4.87 16.95
CA GLY A 44 4.16 -3.41 17.03
C GLY A 44 4.48 -2.66 15.73
N ARG A 45 4.92 -3.35 14.70
CA ARG A 45 5.05 -2.78 13.35
C ARG A 45 3.68 -2.66 12.68
N VAL A 46 3.66 -1.98 11.56
CA VAL A 46 2.47 -1.87 10.71
C VAL A 46 2.76 -2.40 9.31
N LEU A 47 1.73 -2.97 8.71
CA LEU A 47 1.72 -3.33 7.30
C LEU A 47 0.87 -2.29 6.56
N LEU A 48 1.49 -1.53 5.66
CA LEU A 48 0.85 -0.57 4.79
C LEU A 48 0.65 -1.19 3.41
N ALA A 49 -0.57 -1.26 2.93
CA ALA A 49 -0.89 -1.53 1.53
C ALA A 49 -1.25 -0.22 0.82
N TYR A 50 -0.78 -0.03 -0.41
CA TYR A 50 -1.03 1.16 -1.19
C TYR A 50 -0.97 0.88 -2.70
N ASN A 51 -1.64 1.72 -3.48
CA ASN A 51 -1.53 1.71 -4.93
C ASN A 51 -0.31 2.50 -5.38
N GLN A 52 0.43 1.95 -6.33
CA GLN A 52 1.48 2.62 -7.09
C GLN A 52 1.09 2.59 -8.57
N ARG A 53 1.00 3.74 -9.24
CA ARG A 53 0.51 3.82 -10.63
C ARG A 53 1.50 4.45 -11.59
N ALA A 54 2.19 5.50 -11.16
CA ALA A 54 3.11 6.29 -12.00
C ALA A 54 4.54 5.76 -11.99
N GLN A 55 4.87 4.85 -11.10
CA GLN A 55 6.19 4.23 -10.97
C GLN A 55 6.29 2.97 -11.85
N PRO A 56 7.50 2.46 -12.14
CA PRO A 56 7.66 1.13 -12.70
C PRO A 56 6.90 0.07 -11.88
N ASP A 57 6.37 -0.94 -12.55
CA ASP A 57 5.57 -2.01 -11.96
C ASP A 57 4.32 -1.47 -11.21
N PRO A 58 3.37 -0.83 -11.93
CA PRO A 58 2.13 -0.37 -11.33
C PRO A 58 1.39 -1.53 -10.67
N GLY A 59 0.77 -1.26 -9.51
CA GLY A 59 0.09 -2.33 -8.78
C GLY A 59 -0.22 -1.97 -7.33
N VAL A 60 -0.49 -2.99 -6.54
CA VAL A 60 -0.63 -2.89 -5.09
C VAL A 60 0.67 -3.32 -4.43
N TRP A 61 1.24 -2.42 -3.66
CA TRP A 61 2.50 -2.59 -2.96
C TRP A 61 2.28 -2.68 -1.45
N LEU A 62 3.20 -3.35 -0.78
CA LEU A 62 3.22 -3.50 0.68
C LEU A 62 4.50 -2.93 1.24
N ALA A 63 4.36 -2.21 2.35
CA ALA A 63 5.48 -1.77 3.17
C ALA A 63 5.29 -2.26 4.61
N VAL A 64 6.30 -2.93 5.15
CA VAL A 64 6.40 -3.19 6.60
C VAL A 64 7.20 -2.04 7.20
N ALA A 65 6.63 -1.36 8.18
CA ALA A 65 7.25 -0.21 8.79
C ALA A 65 7.12 -0.21 10.32
N ALA A 66 8.07 0.46 10.97
CA ALA A 66 8.05 0.77 12.39
C ALA A 66 7.84 2.28 12.56
N PRO A 67 6.59 2.75 12.73
CA PRO A 67 6.31 4.17 12.90
C PRO A 67 6.73 4.65 14.30
N THR A 68 7.25 5.87 14.35
CA THR A 68 7.49 6.63 15.59
C THR A 68 6.89 8.02 15.44
N ASP A 69 6.90 8.84 16.49
CA ASP A 69 6.42 10.23 16.41
C ASP A 69 7.20 11.08 15.40
N GLU A 70 8.40 10.65 15.04
CA GLU A 70 9.30 11.42 14.19
C GLU A 70 9.50 10.82 12.81
N ASP A 71 9.31 9.50 12.66
CA ASP A 71 9.69 8.78 11.45
C ASP A 71 8.75 7.60 11.13
N PHE A 72 8.65 7.27 9.87
CA PHE A 72 7.97 6.07 9.36
C PHE A 72 9.03 5.15 8.74
N ARG A 73 9.79 4.48 9.60
CA ARG A 73 10.91 3.65 9.15
C ARG A 73 10.41 2.44 8.40
N VAL A 74 10.56 2.47 7.07
CA VAL A 74 10.26 1.33 6.20
C VAL A 74 11.38 0.30 6.32
N GLU A 75 11.01 -0.93 6.67
CA GLU A 75 11.94 -2.05 6.85
C GLU A 75 11.89 -3.03 5.67
N ARG A 76 10.75 -3.11 5.02
CA ARG A 76 10.55 -3.97 3.84
C ARG A 76 9.55 -3.32 2.90
N LEU A 77 9.80 -3.45 1.61
CA LEU A 77 8.95 -2.94 0.54
C LEU A 77 8.91 -3.92 -0.62
N GLY A 78 7.73 -4.18 -1.17
CA GLY A 78 7.59 -5.03 -2.35
C GLY A 78 6.16 -5.09 -2.86
N PRO A 79 5.96 -5.54 -4.11
CA PRO A 79 4.63 -5.69 -4.68
C PRO A 79 3.89 -6.89 -4.06
N ALA A 80 2.62 -6.70 -3.72
CA ALA A 80 1.69 -7.79 -3.48
C ALA A 80 1.08 -8.28 -4.80
N TRP A 81 0.84 -7.35 -5.72
CA TRP A 81 0.29 -7.64 -7.03
C TRP A 81 0.73 -6.56 -8.03
N VAL A 82 1.12 -6.98 -9.22
CA VAL A 82 1.52 -6.10 -10.33
C VAL A 82 0.40 -6.08 -11.37
N ALA A 83 0.03 -4.88 -11.82
CA ALA A 83 -1.00 -4.66 -12.82
C ALA A 83 -0.42 -4.81 -14.23
N GLU A 84 -1.25 -5.30 -15.16
CA GLU A 84 -0.93 -5.30 -16.60
C GLU A 84 -1.01 -3.87 -17.18
N ARG A 85 -1.89 -3.03 -16.57
CA ARG A 85 -2.03 -1.61 -16.90
C ARG A 85 -2.46 -0.82 -15.66
N ALA A 86 -2.01 0.44 -15.57
CA ALA A 86 -2.39 1.35 -14.50
C ALA A 86 -3.75 2.03 -14.76
N THR A 87 -4.01 2.33 -16.02
CA THR A 87 -5.17 3.09 -16.53
C THR A 87 -5.78 2.38 -17.74
N HIS A 88 -7.02 2.72 -18.08
CA HIS A 88 -7.68 2.20 -19.28
C HIS A 88 -7.17 2.85 -20.56
N THR A 89 -6.81 4.12 -20.49
CA THR A 89 -6.23 4.87 -21.60
C THR A 89 -4.71 5.00 -21.47
N ALA A 90 -4.00 4.98 -22.60
CA ALA A 90 -2.53 5.10 -22.60
C ALA A 90 -2.05 6.50 -22.23
N ASP A 91 -2.89 7.51 -22.45
CA ASP A 91 -2.57 8.94 -22.26
C ASP A 91 -3.20 9.48 -20.97
N GLY A 92 -3.17 8.74 -19.86
CA GLY A 92 -3.80 9.13 -18.60
C GLY A 92 -3.83 10.64 -18.39
N ASP A 93 -4.87 11.28 -18.93
CA ASP A 93 -5.03 12.73 -18.88
C ASP A 93 -5.13 13.13 -17.41
N ALA A 94 -4.24 14.02 -16.97
CA ALA A 94 -4.14 14.47 -15.58
C ALA A 94 -5.32 15.37 -15.16
N GLY A 95 -6.42 15.37 -15.91
CA GLY A 95 -7.66 16.10 -15.63
C GLY A 95 -8.51 15.46 -14.54
N HIS A 96 -9.66 16.08 -14.26
CA HIS A 96 -10.65 15.62 -13.28
C HIS A 96 -11.15 14.19 -13.57
N ASP A 97 -11.11 13.76 -14.84
CA ASP A 97 -11.53 12.43 -15.28
C ASP A 97 -10.47 11.33 -15.05
N ALA A 98 -9.23 11.69 -14.66
CA ALA A 98 -8.16 10.72 -14.37
C ALA A 98 -8.56 9.67 -13.29
N TRP A 99 -9.44 10.03 -12.37
CA TRP A 99 -9.94 9.13 -11.33
C TRP A 99 -10.87 8.03 -11.85
N THR A 100 -11.54 8.26 -12.97
CA THR A 100 -12.43 7.30 -13.62
C THR A 100 -11.69 6.34 -14.54
N ASP A 101 -10.44 6.67 -14.87
CA ASP A 101 -9.61 5.90 -15.81
C ASP A 101 -8.73 4.84 -15.13
N PHE A 102 -8.72 4.73 -13.81
CA PHE A 102 -7.93 3.74 -13.12
C PHE A 102 -8.38 2.30 -13.42
N ALA A 103 -7.41 1.42 -13.64
CA ALA A 103 -7.64 0.02 -13.96
C ALA A 103 -7.53 -0.91 -12.73
N PHE A 104 -7.27 -0.37 -11.56
CA PHE A 104 -7.27 -1.08 -10.27
C PHE A 104 -7.29 -0.09 -9.10
N GLY A 105 -7.67 -0.56 -7.92
CA GLY A 105 -7.61 0.32 -6.76
C GLY A 105 -8.11 -0.27 -5.44
N GLU A 106 -8.11 0.61 -4.45
CA GLU A 106 -8.65 0.47 -3.10
C GLU A 106 -8.22 -0.84 -2.41
N PRO A 107 -6.91 -1.03 -2.19
CA PRO A 107 -6.43 -2.22 -1.51
C PRO A 107 -6.94 -2.25 -0.07
N SER A 108 -7.31 -3.43 0.39
CA SER A 108 -7.53 -3.71 1.80
C SER A 108 -6.57 -4.79 2.24
N VAL A 109 -5.98 -4.63 3.42
CA VAL A 109 -5.03 -5.59 3.99
C VAL A 109 -5.50 -6.08 5.35
N THR A 110 -5.37 -7.39 5.57
CA THR A 110 -5.73 -8.04 6.83
C THR A 110 -4.70 -9.10 7.18
N VAL A 111 -4.24 -9.11 8.43
CA VAL A 111 -3.46 -10.21 8.98
C VAL A 111 -4.43 -11.29 9.47
N LEU A 112 -4.29 -12.49 8.95
CA LEU A 112 -5.12 -13.64 9.28
C LEU A 112 -4.67 -14.27 10.61
N ARG A 113 -5.52 -15.15 11.18
CA ARG A 113 -5.25 -15.80 12.47
C ARG A 113 -4.00 -16.70 12.48
N ASP A 114 -3.65 -17.27 11.32
CA ASP A 114 -2.45 -18.08 11.11
C ASP A 114 -1.19 -17.24 10.84
N GLY A 115 -1.31 -15.91 10.83
CA GLY A 115 -0.22 -14.97 10.56
C GLY A 115 -0.02 -14.66 9.08
N ASP A 116 -0.74 -15.30 8.18
CA ASP A 116 -0.73 -14.94 6.76
C ASP A 116 -1.38 -13.58 6.54
N VAL A 117 -1.07 -12.95 5.42
CA VAL A 117 -1.64 -11.66 5.01
C VAL A 117 -2.57 -11.88 3.82
N LEU A 118 -3.78 -11.36 3.93
CA LEU A 118 -4.72 -11.27 2.83
C LEU A 118 -4.79 -9.83 2.34
N VAL A 119 -4.53 -9.63 1.05
CA VAL A 119 -4.71 -8.35 0.35
C VAL A 119 -5.85 -8.53 -0.64
N THR A 120 -6.83 -7.63 -0.61
CA THR A 120 -7.92 -7.58 -1.59
C THR A 120 -7.91 -6.26 -2.33
N LEU A 121 -8.31 -6.26 -3.60
CA LEU A 121 -8.38 -5.08 -4.46
C LEU A 121 -9.41 -5.29 -5.55
N TRP A 122 -9.96 -4.20 -6.10
CA TRP A 122 -10.68 -4.29 -7.35
C TRP A 122 -9.71 -4.12 -8.54
N CYS A 123 -10.02 -4.74 -9.66
CA CYS A 123 -9.25 -4.54 -10.89
C CYS A 123 -10.15 -4.68 -12.13
N ASP A 124 -9.73 -3.99 -13.18
CA ASP A 124 -10.23 -4.12 -14.55
C ASP A 124 -9.01 -4.21 -15.48
N GLN A 125 -8.54 -5.42 -15.71
CA GLN A 125 -7.32 -5.73 -16.44
C GLN A 125 -7.65 -6.53 -17.69
N PRO A 126 -6.78 -6.56 -18.72
CA PRO A 126 -6.96 -7.44 -19.87
C PRO A 126 -7.23 -8.90 -19.49
N SER A 127 -6.60 -9.38 -18.41
CA SER A 127 -6.80 -10.74 -17.88
C SER A 127 -8.12 -10.94 -17.14
N GLY A 128 -8.91 -9.89 -16.87
CA GLY A 128 -10.23 -9.98 -16.24
C GLY A 128 -10.56 -8.84 -15.28
N ARG A 129 -11.86 -8.68 -15.06
CA ARG A 129 -12.46 -7.66 -14.20
C ARG A 129 -13.06 -8.29 -12.95
N GLY A 130 -12.90 -7.64 -11.80
CA GLY A 130 -13.55 -8.04 -10.56
C GLY A 130 -12.74 -7.73 -9.32
N ILE A 131 -13.03 -8.44 -8.24
CA ILE A 131 -12.24 -8.40 -7.00
C ILE A 131 -11.16 -9.47 -7.10
N ARG A 132 -9.93 -9.07 -6.83
CA ARG A 132 -8.80 -9.99 -6.68
C ARG A 132 -8.39 -10.07 -5.23
N PHE A 133 -7.78 -11.19 -4.88
CA PHE A 133 -7.09 -11.33 -3.61
C PHE A 133 -5.73 -11.98 -3.80
N VAL A 134 -4.81 -11.62 -2.92
CA VAL A 134 -3.48 -12.21 -2.81
C VAL A 134 -3.29 -12.64 -1.36
N ARG A 135 -2.90 -13.90 -1.14
CA ARG A 135 -2.52 -14.40 0.16
C ARG A 135 -1.01 -14.59 0.21
N LEU A 136 -0.38 -13.96 1.17
CA LEU A 136 1.06 -13.99 1.38
C LEU A 136 1.36 -14.73 2.68
N ALA A 137 2.36 -15.61 2.66
CA ALA A 137 2.80 -16.32 3.85
C ALA A 137 3.31 -15.33 4.92
N GLY A 138 2.91 -15.52 6.16
CA GLY A 138 3.28 -14.65 7.28
C GLY A 138 4.79 -14.48 7.47
N ALA A 139 5.59 -15.52 7.20
CA ALA A 139 7.05 -15.43 7.21
C ALA A 139 7.61 -14.39 6.24
N SER A 140 6.91 -14.11 5.14
CA SER A 140 7.29 -13.07 4.16
C SER A 140 7.14 -11.65 4.72
N VAL A 141 6.30 -11.47 5.74
CA VAL A 141 5.95 -10.17 6.33
C VAL A 141 6.58 -9.98 7.70
N HIS A 142 6.66 -11.05 8.50
CA HIS A 142 7.15 -11.02 9.88
C HIS A 142 8.67 -11.23 10.01
N GLY A 143 9.33 -11.81 9.00
CA GLY A 143 10.78 -12.07 9.03
C GLY A 143 11.60 -10.78 9.20
N ARG A 144 12.68 -10.82 10.01
CA ARG A 144 13.69 -9.75 10.03
C ARG A 144 14.24 -9.54 8.62
N ALA A 145 14.59 -8.28 8.29
CA ALA A 145 15.21 -7.92 7.03
C ALA A 145 16.32 -8.92 6.67
N VAL A 146 16.11 -9.70 5.62
CA VAL A 146 17.18 -10.45 4.97
C VAL A 146 17.87 -9.45 4.05
N SER A 147 19.20 -9.40 4.11
CA SER A 147 20.06 -8.55 3.30
C SER A 147 19.63 -8.51 1.82
N PRO A 148 19.87 -7.41 1.09
CA PRO A 148 19.39 -7.22 -0.27
C PRO A 148 19.97 -8.29 -1.20
N GLY A 149 19.14 -9.21 -1.64
CA GLY A 149 19.54 -10.33 -2.53
C GLY A 149 18.44 -11.30 -2.91
N VAL A 150 17.31 -11.29 -2.24
CA VAL A 150 16.22 -12.20 -2.57
C VAL A 150 15.04 -11.40 -3.15
N ARG A 151 14.80 -11.58 -4.44
CA ARG A 151 13.54 -11.17 -5.08
C ARG A 151 12.43 -12.09 -4.55
N LEU A 152 11.31 -11.50 -4.15
CA LEU A 152 10.06 -12.21 -3.86
C LEU A 152 9.50 -12.80 -5.15
#